data_fce2214f750197be8372c31b267a7305
#
_entry.id   fce2214f750197be8372c31b267a7305
#
_cell.length_a   1.000
_cell.length_b   1.000
_cell.length_c   1.000
_cell.angle_alpha   90.00
_cell.angle_beta   90.00
_cell.angle_gamma   90.00
#
_symmetry.space_group_name_H-M   'P 1'
#
loop_
_entity.id
_entity.type
_entity.pdbx_description
1 polymer ?
#
loop_
_entity_poly.entity_id
_entity_poly.type
_entity_poly.pdbx_seq_one_letter_code
_entity_poly.pdbx_strand_id
1 'polypeptide(L)'
;METKHYTHLLTADELTYHVEACGRNNRESQKILYSSFYGYAMAICDRYVKNQDDAVEILNDGFLKIFREIHHYKPAYADVISSFKGWLRKIMIFT
;
A
#
# COMPACT_ATOMS: atom_id res chain seq x y z
N MET A 1 -10.56 -16.22 13.86
CA MET A 1 -9.67 -16.29 13.62
C MET A 1 -9.05 -15.21 13.40
N GLU A 2 -8.25 -14.93 13.43
CA GLU A 2 -7.75 -13.88 13.21
C GLU A 2 -7.50 -13.62 11.94
N THR A 3 -7.60 -12.51 11.51
CA THR A 3 -7.47 -12.22 10.22
C THR A 3 -6.08 -12.10 9.90
N LYS A 4 -5.69 -12.40 8.70
CA LYS A 4 -4.47 -12.19 8.31
C LYS A 4 -4.22 -10.89 7.89
N HIS A 5 -5.19 -10.11 7.58
CA HIS A 5 -5.00 -8.79 7.12
C HIS A 5 -5.17 -7.88 8.29
N TYR A 6 -4.11 -7.69 9.00
CA TYR A 6 -4.00 -6.89 10.11
C TYR A 6 -4.37 -5.54 9.83
N THR A 7 -5.12 -4.96 10.63
CA THR A 7 -5.63 -3.63 10.41
C THR A 7 -4.90 -2.61 11.23
N HIS A 8 -3.67 -2.89 11.53
CA HIS A 8 -2.86 -1.98 12.29
C HIS A 8 -2.75 -0.64 11.58
N LEU A 9 -3.03 0.44 12.28
CA LEU A 9 -2.93 1.77 11.72
C LEU A 9 -1.59 2.35 12.09
N LEU A 10 -0.83 2.72 11.09
CA LEU A 10 0.46 3.32 11.32
C LEU A 10 0.30 4.80 11.62
N THR A 11 1.10 5.31 12.54
CA THR A 11 1.19 6.75 12.73
C THR A 11 1.96 7.34 11.56
N ALA A 12 1.93 8.66 11.43
CA ALA A 12 2.67 9.33 10.37
C ALA A 12 4.16 9.04 10.45
N ASP A 13 4.72 9.03 11.67
CA ASP A 13 6.14 8.74 11.84
C ASP A 13 6.48 7.31 11.49
N GLU A 14 5.62 6.38 11.90
CA GLU A 14 5.82 4.97 11.54
C GLU A 14 5.74 4.77 10.04
N LEU A 15 4.78 5.41 9.39
CA LEU A 15 4.66 5.30 7.97
C LEU A 15 5.91 5.84 7.28
N THR A 16 6.37 7.00 7.68
CA THR A 16 7.58 7.59 7.12
C THR A 16 8.77 6.64 7.27
N TYR A 17 8.91 6.05 8.44
CA TYR A 17 10.00 5.12 8.68
C TYR A 17 9.94 3.94 7.71
N HIS A 18 8.76 3.34 7.56
CA HIS A 18 8.64 2.15 6.71
C HIS A 18 8.76 2.48 5.22
N VAL A 19 8.27 3.65 4.82
CA VAL A 19 8.43 4.08 3.44
C VAL A 19 9.92 4.21 3.10
N GLU A 20 10.66 4.85 3.98
CA GLU A 20 12.09 5.01 3.74
C GLU A 20 12.83 3.69 3.76
N ALA A 21 12.47 2.81 4.69
CA ALA A 21 13.09 1.50 4.76
C ALA A 21 12.79 0.68 3.51
N CYS A 22 11.57 0.76 2.99
CA CYS A 22 11.21 0.08 1.75
C CYS A 22 12.04 0.61 0.58
N GLY A 23 12.34 1.89 0.59
CA GLY A 23 13.20 2.48 -0.44
C GLY A 23 14.59 1.87 -0.44
N ARG A 24 14.98 1.23 0.67
CA ARG A 24 16.24 0.52 0.79
C ARG A 24 16.05 -0.99 0.69
N ASN A 25 14.91 -1.40 0.17
CA ASN A 25 14.56 -2.82 -0.03
C ASN A 25 14.43 -3.63 1.26
N ASN A 26 13.97 -3.00 2.32
CA ASN A 26 13.75 -3.68 3.58
C ASN A 26 12.49 -4.54 3.50
N ARG A 27 12.65 -5.86 3.54
CA ARG A 27 11.53 -6.77 3.37
C ARG A 27 10.53 -6.73 4.49
N GLU A 28 10.99 -6.52 5.71
CA GLU A 28 10.08 -6.45 6.84
C GLU A 28 9.17 -5.24 6.72
N SER A 29 9.71 -4.10 6.31
CA SER A 29 8.90 -2.92 6.11
C SER A 29 7.93 -3.10 4.94
N GLN A 30 8.32 -3.83 3.90
CA GLN A 30 7.39 -4.14 2.82
C GLN A 30 6.19 -4.93 3.33
N LYS A 31 6.43 -5.91 4.19
CA LYS A 31 5.34 -6.67 4.78
C LYS A 31 4.42 -5.81 5.61
N ILE A 32 4.99 -4.91 6.39
CA ILE A 32 4.20 -4.03 7.23
C ILE A 32 3.34 -3.09 6.39
N LEU A 33 3.90 -2.51 5.35
CA LEU A 33 3.10 -1.65 4.47
C LEU A 33 2.02 -2.43 3.75
N TYR A 34 2.36 -3.62 3.27
CA TYR A 34 1.38 -4.46 2.59
C TYR A 34 0.21 -4.78 3.53
N SER A 35 0.50 -5.24 4.73
CA SER A 35 -0.54 -5.58 5.70
C SER A 35 -1.35 -4.36 6.13
N SER A 36 -0.68 -3.26 6.37
CA SER A 36 -1.35 -2.06 6.88
C SER A 36 -2.30 -1.46 5.85
N PHE A 37 -1.96 -1.55 4.58
CA PHE A 37 -2.78 -0.94 3.53
C PHE A 37 -3.56 -1.93 2.68
N TYR A 38 -3.54 -3.21 3.05
CA TYR A 38 -4.22 -4.25 2.29
C TYR A 38 -5.72 -3.96 2.16
N GLY A 39 -6.38 -3.65 3.27
CA GLY A 39 -7.81 -3.40 3.24
C GLY A 39 -8.18 -2.21 2.38
N TYR A 40 -7.40 -1.15 2.49
CA TYR A 40 -7.63 0.04 1.69
C TYR A 40 -7.45 -0.27 0.20
N ALA A 41 -6.38 -0.97 -0.13
CA ALA A 41 -6.11 -1.31 -1.52
C ALA A 41 -7.15 -2.28 -2.07
N MET A 42 -7.59 -3.25 -1.27
CA MET A 42 -8.59 -4.21 -1.72
C MET A 42 -9.92 -3.52 -1.99
N ALA A 43 -10.29 -2.55 -1.15
CA ALA A 43 -11.53 -1.80 -1.37
C ALA A 43 -11.49 -1.06 -2.71
N ILE A 44 -10.32 -0.59 -3.11
CA ILE A 44 -10.18 0.07 -4.40
C ILE A 44 -10.32 -0.95 -5.52
N CYS A 45 -9.60 -2.06 -5.43
CA CYS A 45 -9.57 -3.05 -6.50
C CYS A 45 -10.92 -3.70 -6.72
N ASP A 46 -11.67 -3.94 -5.63
CA ASP A 46 -12.99 -4.55 -5.72
C ASP A 46 -13.96 -3.75 -6.56
N ARG A 47 -13.74 -2.47 -6.71
CA ARG A 47 -14.64 -1.65 -7.50
C ARG A 47 -14.51 -1.89 -8.99
N TYR A 48 -13.40 -2.47 -9.42
CA TYR A 48 -13.10 -2.55 -10.84
C TYR A 48 -13.16 -3.94 -11.42
N VAL A 49 -13.44 -4.97 -10.59
CA VAL A 49 -13.51 -6.33 -11.08
C VAL A 49 -14.70 -7.03 -10.46
N LYS A 50 -15.06 -8.17 -11.02
CA LYS A 50 -16.23 -8.87 -10.56
C LYS A 50 -16.01 -9.91 -9.51
N ASN A 51 -14.83 -10.44 -9.41
CA ASN A 51 -14.59 -11.49 -8.44
C ASN A 51 -13.33 -11.20 -7.65
N GLN A 52 -13.23 -11.88 -6.53
CA GLN A 52 -12.16 -11.61 -5.59
C GLN A 52 -10.80 -12.04 -6.10
N ASP A 53 -10.74 -13.10 -6.88
CA ASP A 53 -9.46 -13.55 -7.41
C ASP A 53 -8.83 -12.50 -8.31
N ASP A 54 -9.65 -11.84 -9.13
CA ASP A 54 -9.16 -10.78 -9.99
C ASP A 54 -8.73 -9.57 -9.17
N ALA A 55 -9.47 -9.28 -8.10
CA ALA A 55 -9.11 -8.15 -7.24
C ALA A 55 -7.76 -8.39 -6.56
N VAL A 56 -7.54 -9.59 -6.09
CA VAL A 56 -6.26 -9.93 -5.45
C VAL A 56 -5.12 -9.83 -6.45
N GLU A 57 -5.36 -10.26 -7.67
CA GLU A 57 -4.32 -10.20 -8.70
C GLU A 57 -3.94 -8.75 -8.99
N ILE A 58 -4.92 -7.88 -9.13
CA ILE A 58 -4.66 -6.46 -9.36
C ILE A 58 -3.94 -5.84 -8.16
N LEU A 59 -4.38 -6.19 -6.97
CA LEU A 59 -3.78 -5.67 -5.76
C LEU A 59 -2.30 -6.07 -5.68
N ASN A 60 -2.00 -7.32 -5.97
CA ASN A 60 -0.62 -7.78 -5.90
C ASN A 60 0.25 -7.13 -6.97
N ASP A 61 -0.28 -6.98 -8.18
CA ASP A 61 0.45 -6.27 -9.23
C ASP A 61 0.70 -4.83 -8.82
N GLY A 62 -0.30 -4.21 -8.21
CA GLY A 62 -0.17 -2.83 -7.74
C GLY A 62 0.89 -2.69 -6.66
N PHE A 63 0.93 -3.63 -5.70
CA PHE A 63 1.94 -3.56 -4.66
C PHE A 63 3.35 -3.82 -5.20
N LEU A 64 3.49 -4.69 -6.19
CA LEU A 64 4.79 -4.84 -6.84
C LEU A 64 5.25 -3.52 -7.42
N LYS A 65 4.33 -2.80 -8.05
CA LYS A 65 4.65 -1.51 -8.62
C LYS A 65 4.99 -0.50 -7.53
N ILE A 66 4.22 -0.51 -6.44
CA ILE A 66 4.48 0.37 -5.32
C ILE A 66 5.89 0.16 -4.78
N PHE A 67 6.27 -1.09 -4.53
CA PHE A 67 7.58 -1.35 -3.96
C PHE A 67 8.71 -1.05 -4.94
N ARG A 68 8.45 -1.16 -6.23
CA ARG A 68 9.43 -0.81 -7.22
C ARG A 68 9.65 0.69 -7.30
N GLU A 69 8.58 1.48 -7.08
CA GLU A 69 8.64 2.92 -7.24
C GLU A 69 8.80 3.68 -5.92
N ILE A 70 8.76 2.99 -4.80
CA ILE A 70 8.66 3.69 -3.51
C ILE A 70 9.88 4.55 -3.19
N HIS A 71 11.03 4.23 -3.75
CA HIS A 71 12.21 5.04 -3.52
C HIS A 71 12.12 6.40 -4.20
N HIS A 72 11.19 6.57 -5.12
CA HIS A 72 10.96 7.86 -5.76
C HIS A 72 9.82 8.63 -5.09
N TYR A 73 9.11 7.99 -4.18
CA TYR A 73 7.94 8.62 -3.60
C TYR A 73 8.31 9.78 -2.67
N LYS A 74 7.58 10.87 -2.80
CA LYS A 74 7.69 11.98 -1.87
C LYS A 74 6.30 12.45 -1.51
N PRO A 75 6.06 12.81 -0.25
CA PRO A 75 4.75 13.30 0.14
C PRO A 75 4.35 14.52 -0.66
N ALA A 76 3.10 14.55 -1.09
CA ALA A 76 2.59 15.65 -1.89
C ALA A 76 2.06 16.78 -1.02
N TYR A 77 1.69 16.49 0.21
CA TYR A 77 1.17 17.50 1.11
C TYR A 77 1.51 17.12 2.56
N ALA A 78 1.12 18.00 3.48
CA ALA A 78 1.55 17.88 4.86
C ALA A 78 1.04 16.64 5.56
N ASP A 79 -0.18 16.20 5.23
CA ASP A 79 -0.71 15.00 5.85
C ASP A 79 -0.07 13.78 5.18
N VAL A 80 0.88 13.20 5.89
CA VAL A 80 1.70 12.12 5.36
C VAL A 80 0.87 10.90 4.98
N ILE A 81 -0.08 10.55 5.83
CA ILE A 81 -0.88 9.36 5.58
C ILE A 81 -1.78 9.55 4.38
N SER A 82 -2.46 10.68 4.30
CA SER A 82 -3.33 10.96 3.15
C SER A 82 -2.54 11.04 1.86
N SER A 83 -1.35 11.61 1.93
CA SER A 83 -0.49 11.70 0.76
C SER A 83 -0.09 10.33 0.25
N PHE A 84 0.28 9.43 1.15
CA PHE A 84 0.67 8.09 0.76
C PHE A 84 -0.53 7.31 0.21
N LYS A 85 -1.69 7.43 0.87
CA LYS A 85 -2.89 6.76 0.38
C LYS A 85 -3.27 7.21 -1.01
N GLY A 86 -3.16 8.51 -1.28
CA GLY A 86 -3.47 9.03 -2.61
C GLY A 86 -2.53 8.48 -3.68
N TRP A 87 -1.25 8.37 -3.35
CA TRP A 87 -0.27 7.82 -4.26
C TRP A 87 -0.55 6.33 -4.52
N LEU A 88 -0.82 5.57 -3.46
CA LEU A 88 -1.13 4.16 -3.58
C LEU A 88 -2.39 3.95 -4.42
N ARG A 89 -3.41 4.77 -4.18
CA ARG A 89 -4.66 4.66 -4.91
C ARG A 89 -4.45 4.85 -6.41
N LYS A 90 -3.66 5.85 -6.78
CA LYS A 90 -3.38 6.08 -8.17
C LYS A 90 -2.73 4.87 -8.82
N ILE A 91 -1.76 4.27 -8.14
CA ILE A 91 -1.09 3.10 -8.68
C ILE A 91 -2.07 1.96 -8.84
N MET A 92 -2.93 1.72 -7.85
CA MET A 92 -3.90 0.64 -7.94
C MET A 92 -4.89 0.85 -9.09
N ILE A 93 -5.34 2.07 -9.28
CA ILE A 93 -6.31 2.35 -10.34
C ILE A 93 -5.70 2.16 -11.72
N PHE A 94 -4.43 2.50 -11.87
CA PHE A 94 -3.79 2.43 -13.18
C PHE A 94 -2.92 1.20 -13.38
N THR A 95 -3.09 0.20 -12.54
CA THR A 95 -2.37 -1.05 -12.68
C THR A 95 -3.00 -2.01 -13.69
#